data_1dfe48e2debad3d8d2ac07978538c62b
#
_entry.id   1dfe48e2debad3d8d2ac07978538c62b
#
_cell.length_a   1.000
_cell.length_b   1.000
_cell.length_c   1.000
_cell.angle_alpha   90.00
_cell.angle_beta   90.00
_cell.angle_gamma   90.00
#
_symmetry.space_group_name_H-M   'P 1'
#
loop_
_entity.id
_entity.type
_entity.pdbx_description
1 polymer ?
#
loop_
_entity_poly.entity_id
_entity_poly.type
_entity_poly.pdbx_seq_one_letter_code
_entity_poly.pdbx_strand_id
1 'polypeptide(L)'
;MRRTAHQGDRVRSAKQALHAYGIATGLEDDDDTIHDLIADLGHYADRHGIDFVDGAARAIGCWALERRGAHCMDTAPAVTIQITDGGMS
;
A
#
# COMPACT_ATOMS: atom_id res chain seq x y z
N MET A 1 18.10 -5.30 -0.78
CA MET A 1 18.60 -4.25 0.03
C MET A 1 17.59 -3.79 1.03
N ARG A 2 17.99 -3.59 2.26
CA ARG A 2 17.05 -3.24 3.27
C ARG A 2 16.96 -1.76 3.42
N ARG A 3 15.75 -1.25 3.51
CA ARG A 3 15.52 0.17 3.59
C ARG A 3 15.48 0.60 5.05
N THR A 4 16.08 1.73 5.34
CA THR A 4 16.00 2.30 6.68
C THR A 4 14.59 2.74 6.93
N ALA A 5 14.14 2.69 8.17
CA ALA A 5 12.74 2.93 8.48
C ALA A 5 12.44 4.39 8.80
N HIS A 6 13.14 5.33 8.20
CA HIS A 6 12.80 6.74 8.40
C HIS A 6 11.58 7.11 7.60
N GLN A 7 10.62 7.76 8.24
CA GLN A 7 9.38 8.12 7.56
C GLN A 7 9.63 9.05 6.38
N GLY A 8 10.59 9.97 6.51
CA GLY A 8 10.92 10.86 5.40
C GLY A 8 11.38 10.11 4.17
N ASP A 9 12.18 9.07 4.36
CA ASP A 9 12.65 8.27 3.24
C ASP A 9 11.51 7.47 2.62
N ARG A 10 10.58 7.01 3.44
CA ARG A 10 9.43 6.26 2.91
C ARG A 10 8.51 7.16 2.12
N VAL A 11 8.30 8.39 2.59
CA VAL A 11 7.49 9.36 1.85
C VAL A 11 8.14 9.67 0.51
N ARG A 12 9.45 9.84 0.51
CA ARG A 12 10.16 10.13 -0.74
C ARG A 12 10.05 8.99 -1.73
N SER A 13 10.20 7.76 -1.24
CA SER A 13 10.07 6.60 -2.11
C SER A 13 8.67 6.48 -2.68
N ALA A 14 7.66 6.73 -1.86
CA ALA A 14 6.28 6.68 -2.32
C ALA A 14 6.00 7.77 -3.36
N LYS A 15 6.57 8.95 -3.14
CA LYS A 15 6.39 10.04 -4.08
C LYS A 15 6.97 9.69 -5.44
N GLN A 16 8.15 9.06 -5.45
CA GLN A 16 8.76 8.64 -6.71
C GLN A 16 7.90 7.60 -7.41
N ALA A 17 7.35 6.66 -6.66
CA ALA A 17 6.49 5.64 -7.24
C ALA A 17 5.20 6.26 -7.81
N LEU A 18 4.61 7.19 -7.09
CA LEU A 18 3.40 7.86 -7.56
C LEU A 18 3.67 8.69 -8.80
N HIS A 19 4.84 9.34 -8.85
CA HIS A 19 5.21 10.12 -10.02
C HIS A 19 5.33 9.22 -11.24
N ALA A 20 6.00 8.09 -11.10
CA ALA A 20 6.15 7.13 -12.20
C ALA A 20 4.79 6.59 -12.64
N TYR A 21 3.93 6.29 -11.69
CA TYR A 21 2.60 5.79 -11.99
C TYR A 21 1.78 6.86 -12.71
N GLY A 22 1.90 8.11 -12.28
CA GLY A 22 1.22 9.23 -12.94
C GLY A 22 1.65 9.39 -14.40
N ILE A 23 2.95 9.25 -14.66
CA ILE A 23 3.44 9.31 -16.02
C ILE A 23 2.85 8.18 -16.86
N ALA A 24 2.81 6.97 -16.30
CA ALA A 24 2.31 5.81 -17.03
C ALA A 24 0.82 5.89 -17.31
N THR A 25 0.06 6.52 -16.43
CA THR A 25 -1.40 6.52 -16.53
C THR A 25 -1.99 7.87 -16.92
N GLY A 26 -1.19 8.94 -16.91
CA GLY A 26 -1.70 10.26 -17.18
C GLY A 26 -2.41 10.90 -16.01
N LEU A 27 -2.28 10.33 -14.82
CA LEU A 27 -2.95 10.87 -13.64
C LEU A 27 -2.01 11.80 -12.89
N GLU A 28 -2.61 12.65 -12.05
CA GLU A 28 -1.82 13.55 -11.23
C GLU A 28 -1.65 12.95 -9.83
N ASP A 29 -0.67 13.45 -9.10
CA ASP A 29 -0.40 12.92 -7.75
C ASP A 29 -1.43 13.46 -6.78
N ASP A 30 -2.50 12.75 -6.56
CA ASP A 30 -3.52 13.14 -5.60
C ASP A 30 -4.13 11.90 -4.97
N ASP A 31 -5.17 12.08 -4.18
CA ASP A 31 -5.78 10.96 -3.45
C ASP A 31 -6.31 9.90 -4.40
N ASP A 32 -6.86 10.30 -5.53
CA ASP A 32 -7.41 9.35 -6.49
C ASP A 32 -6.29 8.52 -7.10
N THR A 33 -5.13 9.11 -7.32
CA THR A 33 -3.97 8.38 -7.84
C THR A 33 -3.54 7.29 -6.88
N ILE A 34 -3.57 7.56 -5.58
CA ILE A 34 -3.24 6.55 -4.59
C ILE A 34 -4.21 5.39 -4.66
N HIS A 35 -5.51 5.69 -4.73
CA HIS A 35 -6.52 4.63 -4.81
C HIS A 35 -6.34 3.80 -6.07
N ASP A 36 -6.09 4.45 -7.19
CA ASP A 36 -5.92 3.74 -8.46
C ASP A 36 -4.70 2.86 -8.44
N LEU A 37 -3.60 3.34 -7.85
CA LEU A 37 -2.40 2.53 -7.75
C LEU A 37 -2.64 1.29 -6.90
N ILE A 38 -3.36 1.44 -5.79
CA ILE A 38 -3.66 0.29 -4.94
C ILE A 38 -4.49 -0.73 -5.70
N ALA A 39 -5.50 -0.28 -6.43
CA ALA A 39 -6.33 -1.20 -7.22
C ALA A 39 -5.51 -1.91 -8.30
N ASP A 40 -4.64 -1.17 -8.96
CA ASP A 40 -3.80 -1.76 -9.99
C ASP A 40 -2.81 -2.75 -9.41
N LEU A 41 -2.32 -2.51 -8.20
CA LEU A 41 -1.47 -3.47 -7.53
C LEU A 41 -2.22 -4.76 -7.24
N GLY A 42 -3.51 -4.66 -6.93
CA GLY A 42 -4.34 -5.85 -6.75
C GLY A 42 -4.44 -6.66 -8.03
N HIS A 43 -4.63 -6.00 -9.16
CA HIS A 43 -4.67 -6.70 -10.45
C HIS A 43 -3.32 -7.35 -10.78
N TYR A 44 -2.24 -6.64 -10.48
CA TYR A 44 -0.91 -7.21 -10.68
C TYR A 44 -0.73 -8.45 -9.80
N ALA A 45 -1.13 -8.36 -8.54
CA ALA A 45 -1.02 -9.48 -7.62
C ALA A 45 -1.82 -10.68 -8.11
N ASP A 46 -3.03 -10.45 -8.60
CA ASP A 46 -3.85 -11.53 -9.13
C ASP A 46 -3.15 -12.23 -10.29
N ARG A 47 -2.55 -11.45 -11.17
CA ARG A 47 -1.88 -12.01 -12.32
C ARG A 47 -0.69 -12.88 -11.92
N HIS A 48 -0.07 -12.58 -10.81
CA HIS A 48 1.14 -13.27 -10.37
C HIS A 48 0.91 -14.23 -9.20
N GLY A 49 -0.35 -14.52 -8.87
CA GLY A 49 -0.65 -15.47 -7.82
C GLY A 49 -0.28 -15.01 -6.43
N ILE A 50 -0.28 -13.72 -6.20
CA ILE A 50 0.05 -13.13 -4.91
C ILE A 50 -1.24 -12.82 -4.18
N ASP A 51 -1.31 -13.15 -2.89
CA ASP A 51 -2.49 -12.85 -2.08
C ASP A 51 -2.47 -11.37 -1.71
N PHE A 52 -3.17 -10.57 -2.49
CA PHE A 52 -3.15 -9.12 -2.33
C PHE A 52 -3.80 -8.69 -1.01
N VAL A 53 -4.89 -9.33 -0.61
CA VAL A 53 -5.58 -8.94 0.62
C VAL A 53 -4.69 -9.19 1.84
N ASP A 54 -4.02 -10.33 1.88
CA ASP A 54 -3.10 -10.63 2.97
C ASP A 54 -1.93 -9.65 2.97
N GLY A 55 -1.36 -9.40 1.81
CA GLY A 55 -0.25 -8.46 1.71
C GLY A 55 -0.63 -7.05 2.12
N ALA A 56 -1.80 -6.61 1.68
CA ALA A 56 -2.28 -5.27 2.03
C ALA A 56 -2.55 -5.17 3.53
N ALA A 57 -3.14 -6.20 4.12
CA ALA A 57 -3.40 -6.17 5.56
C ALA A 57 -2.10 -6.07 6.34
N ARG A 58 -1.10 -6.84 5.95
CA ARG A 58 0.20 -6.77 6.64
C ARG A 58 0.87 -5.42 6.43
N ALA A 59 0.75 -4.86 5.23
CA ALA A 59 1.34 -3.55 4.95
C ALA A 59 0.67 -2.47 5.78
N ILE A 60 -0.64 -2.53 5.93
CA ILE A 60 -1.36 -1.56 6.75
C ILE A 60 -0.92 -1.68 8.20
N GLY A 61 -0.75 -2.92 8.69
CA GLY A 61 -0.24 -3.13 10.05
C GLY A 61 1.13 -2.52 10.25
N CYS A 62 2.03 -2.71 9.29
CA CYS A 62 3.35 -2.12 9.35
C CYS A 62 3.27 -0.59 9.35
N TRP A 63 2.44 -0.03 8.49
CA TRP A 63 2.27 1.42 8.45
C TRP A 63 1.76 1.95 9.78
N ALA A 64 0.77 1.29 10.35
CA ALA A 64 0.22 1.73 11.62
C ALA A 64 1.26 1.72 12.74
N LEU A 65 2.14 0.72 12.70
CA LEU A 65 3.18 0.61 13.70
C LEU A 65 4.27 1.66 13.48
N GLU A 66 4.68 1.85 12.23
CA GLU A 66 5.75 2.78 11.89
C GLU A 66 5.38 4.22 12.20
N ARG A 67 4.13 4.58 12.04
CA ARG A 67 3.71 5.96 12.33
C ARG A 67 3.80 6.27 13.83
N ARG A 68 3.92 5.24 14.66
CA ARG A 68 4.16 5.43 16.08
C ARG A 68 5.63 5.43 16.42
N GLY A 69 6.50 5.33 15.41
CA GLY A 69 7.93 5.27 15.62
C GLY A 69 8.48 3.90 15.92
N ALA A 70 7.64 2.87 15.82
CA ALA A 70 8.09 1.50 16.05
C ALA A 70 8.49 0.85 14.74
N HIS A 71 9.11 -0.32 14.85
CA HIS A 71 9.61 -1.02 13.68
C HIS A 71 8.62 -2.08 13.24
N CYS A 72 8.46 -2.22 11.94
CA CYS A 72 7.52 -3.19 11.39
C CYS A 72 7.87 -4.61 11.79
N MET A 73 9.14 -4.91 12.04
CA MET A 73 9.55 -6.25 12.45
C MET A 73 9.15 -6.57 13.87
N ASP A 74 8.76 -5.57 14.65
CA ASP A 74 8.25 -5.84 15.97
C ASP A 74 6.85 -6.41 15.85
N THR A 75 6.09 -6.38 16.90
CA THR A 75 4.75 -6.93 16.88
C THR A 75 3.80 -5.99 16.17
N ALA A 76 3.56 -6.23 14.91
CA ALA A 76 2.62 -5.40 14.15
C ALA A 76 1.19 -5.75 14.57
N PRO A 77 0.31 -4.76 14.60
CA PRO A 77 -1.08 -5.03 14.91
C PRO A 77 -1.71 -5.92 13.85
N ALA A 78 -2.63 -6.76 14.25
CA ALA A 78 -3.38 -7.57 13.32
C ALA A 78 -4.38 -6.67 12.61
N VAL A 79 -4.45 -6.82 11.28
CA VAL A 79 -5.38 -6.05 10.48
C VAL A 79 -6.23 -7.03 9.69
N THR A 80 -7.52 -6.82 9.73
CA THR A 80 -8.45 -7.66 8.97
C THR A 80 -9.13 -6.80 7.93
N ILE A 81 -9.10 -7.26 6.68
CA ILE A 81 -9.80 -6.60 5.59
C ILE A 81 -10.98 -7.46 5.22
N GLN A 82 -12.15 -6.87 5.25
CA GLN A 82 -13.37 -7.59 4.91
C GLN A 82 -13.99 -6.94 3.69
N ILE A 83 -14.26 -7.76 2.68
CA ILE A 83 -14.92 -7.28 1.47
C ILE A 83 -16.38 -7.69 1.57
N THR A 84 -17.23 -6.68 1.54
CA THR A 84 -18.67 -6.91 1.61
C THR A 84 -19.28 -6.43 0.32
N ASP A 85 -20.17 -7.22 -0.26
CA ASP A 85 -20.76 -6.87 -1.54
C ASP A 85 -21.75 -5.77 -1.43
N GLY A 86 -21.79 -5.06 -0.46
CA GLY A 86 -22.51 -3.84 -0.37
C GLY A 86 -23.99 -3.90 -0.61
N GLY A 87 -24.52 -5.00 -0.68
CA GLY A 87 -25.89 -5.09 -0.91
C GLY A 87 -26.35 -4.61 -2.22
N MET A 88 -25.45 -4.36 -3.09
CA MET A 88 -25.78 -3.96 -4.28
C MET A 88 -26.20 -5.03 -4.98
N SER A 89 -26.99 -5.06 -5.42
CA SER A 89 -27.26 -6.17 -6.07
C SER A 89 -27.40 -6.07 -7.41
#